data_41a98b5fa0e676d6b3ce32973c6c9c83
#
_entry.id   41a98b5fa0e676d6b3ce32973c6c9c83
#
_cell.length_a   1.000
_cell.length_b   1.000
_cell.length_c   1.000
_cell.angle_alpha   90.00
_cell.angle_beta   90.00
_cell.angle_gamma   90.00
#
_symmetry.space_group_name_H-M   'P 1'
#
loop_
_entity.id
_entity.type
_entity.pdbx_description
1 polymer ?
#
loop_
_entity_poly.entity_id
_entity_poly.type
_entity_poly.pdbx_seq_one_letter_code
_entity_poly.pdbx_strand_id
1 'polypeptide(L)'
;MSDNTTASAAVLAPERLAQAYTYESYRQLIDDLLAQGLTTGPNQSADLLKYARLNEQRMSRIDKTVVLVPELQAELDRLQGRYVWLVLTEGWCGDAAQIVPVFEAVVRASHDKLKSAYLLRDDNLDLMDRYLTNGGRSIPKLVVLQADTLTEVATWGPRPAPAQEMFLRLKAQQLPFEEFATQLHSWYAKDRTQSTQQELLALLQQLA
;
A
#
# COMPACT_ATOMS: atom_id res chain seq x y z
N MET A 1 40.46 -8.26 -12.05
CA MET A 1 39.05 -8.68 -12.22
C MET A 1 38.20 -7.51 -11.80
N SER A 2 37.63 -6.82 -12.78
CA SER A 2 36.88 -5.60 -12.52
C SER A 2 35.46 -6.04 -12.16
N ASP A 3 35.08 -5.88 -10.89
CA ASP A 3 33.70 -6.03 -10.42
C ASP A 3 32.86 -4.93 -11.06
N ASN A 4 32.19 -5.30 -12.13
CA ASN A 4 31.18 -4.46 -12.78
C ASN A 4 29.86 -4.61 -12.03
N THR A 5 29.82 -4.13 -10.79
CA THR A 5 28.55 -3.98 -10.05
C THR A 5 27.79 -2.86 -10.75
N THR A 6 26.92 -3.20 -11.68
CA THR A 6 25.95 -2.26 -12.24
C THR A 6 25.09 -1.76 -11.08
N ALA A 7 25.40 -0.56 -10.57
CA ALA A 7 24.57 0.09 -9.58
C ALA A 7 23.16 0.20 -10.17
N SER A 8 22.19 -0.42 -9.51
CA SER A 8 20.79 -0.32 -9.91
C SER A 8 20.38 1.14 -9.89
N ALA A 9 19.75 1.61 -10.98
CA ALA A 9 19.33 3.00 -11.08
C ALA A 9 18.24 3.32 -10.05
N ALA A 10 18.24 4.56 -9.56
CA ALA A 10 17.17 5.04 -8.67
C ALA A 10 15.78 4.87 -9.35
N VAL A 11 14.80 4.45 -8.56
CA VAL A 11 13.44 4.20 -9.06
C VAL A 11 12.74 5.49 -9.44
N LEU A 12 12.98 6.54 -8.66
CA LEU A 12 12.42 7.84 -8.93
C LEU A 12 13.37 8.96 -8.52
N ALA A 13 13.18 10.16 -9.12
CA ALA A 13 13.96 11.33 -8.77
C ALA A 13 13.65 11.80 -7.32
N PRO A 14 14.66 12.31 -6.59
CA PRO A 14 14.47 12.80 -5.22
C PRO A 14 13.39 13.89 -5.12
N GLU A 15 13.26 14.74 -6.13
CA GLU A 15 12.25 15.81 -6.20
C GLU A 15 10.83 15.25 -6.22
N ARG A 16 10.61 14.12 -6.90
CA ARG A 16 9.31 13.44 -6.93
C ARG A 16 8.99 12.79 -5.58
N LEU A 17 9.99 12.21 -4.93
CA LEU A 17 9.83 11.69 -3.57
C LEU A 17 9.48 12.81 -2.58
N ALA A 18 10.12 13.98 -2.72
CA ALA A 18 9.83 15.14 -1.87
C ALA A 18 8.41 15.70 -2.03
N GLN A 19 7.73 15.40 -3.15
CA GLN A 19 6.33 15.75 -3.40
C GLN A 19 5.34 14.68 -2.94
N ALA A 20 5.82 13.51 -2.49
CA ALA A 20 4.95 12.46 -1.98
C ALA A 20 4.27 12.89 -0.67
N TYR A 21 3.07 12.42 -0.47
CA TYR A 21 2.34 12.63 0.78
C TYR A 21 2.98 11.81 1.90
N THR A 22 2.99 12.36 3.11
CA THR A 22 3.08 11.55 4.33
C THR A 22 1.73 10.84 4.56
N TYR A 23 1.67 9.88 5.48
CA TYR A 23 0.39 9.25 5.80
C TYR A 23 -0.65 10.25 6.29
N GLU A 24 -0.25 11.16 7.16
CA GLU A 24 -1.12 12.20 7.70
C GLU A 24 -1.65 13.13 6.60
N SER A 25 -0.78 13.59 5.69
CA SER A 25 -1.20 14.47 4.60
C SER A 25 -2.03 13.73 3.54
N TYR A 26 -1.78 12.43 3.32
CA TYR A 26 -2.63 11.58 2.47
C TYR A 26 -4.03 11.40 3.06
N ARG A 27 -4.13 11.15 4.37
CA ARG A 27 -5.42 11.06 5.07
C ARG A 27 -6.16 12.38 5.04
N GLN A 28 -5.47 13.49 5.29
CA GLN A 28 -6.06 14.83 5.23
C GLN A 28 -6.59 15.15 3.82
N LEU A 29 -5.84 14.80 2.76
CA LEU A 29 -6.30 14.95 1.38
C LEU A 29 -7.62 14.20 1.13
N ILE A 30 -7.73 12.96 1.62
CA ILE A 30 -8.97 12.17 1.49
C ILE A 30 -10.13 12.89 2.20
N ASP A 31 -9.92 13.34 3.44
CA ASP A 31 -10.96 14.01 4.23
C ASP A 31 -11.41 15.32 3.58
N ASP A 32 -10.48 16.12 3.09
CA ASP A 32 -10.76 17.39 2.41
C ASP A 32 -11.55 17.20 1.11
N LEU A 33 -11.18 16.18 0.32
CA LEU A 33 -11.92 15.83 -0.90
C LEU A 33 -13.31 15.31 -0.58
N LEU A 34 -13.47 14.43 0.41
CA LEU A 34 -14.77 13.91 0.84
C LEU A 34 -15.70 15.01 1.36
N ALA A 35 -15.17 16.02 2.04
CA ALA A 35 -15.94 17.19 2.48
C ALA A 35 -16.50 18.00 1.31
N GLN A 36 -15.79 18.00 0.17
CA GLN A 36 -16.21 18.65 -1.07
C GLN A 36 -17.08 17.75 -1.97
N GLY A 37 -17.36 16.50 -1.55
CA GLY A 37 -18.09 15.53 -2.36
C GLY A 37 -17.24 14.94 -3.50
N LEU A 38 -15.92 14.92 -3.34
CA LEU A 38 -14.93 14.43 -4.30
C LEU A 38 -14.13 13.24 -3.73
N THR A 39 -13.37 12.59 -4.59
CA THR A 39 -12.37 11.57 -4.23
C THR A 39 -11.06 11.82 -4.98
N THR A 40 -10.02 11.04 -4.72
CA THR A 40 -8.75 11.12 -5.45
C THR A 40 -8.89 10.64 -6.89
N GLY A 41 -7.99 11.11 -7.76
CA GLY A 41 -7.95 10.76 -9.18
C GLY A 41 -8.98 11.51 -10.04
N PRO A 42 -8.93 11.34 -11.36
CA PRO A 42 -9.75 12.11 -12.30
C PRO A 42 -11.21 11.64 -12.40
N ASN A 43 -11.49 10.38 -11.99
CA ASN A 43 -12.84 9.83 -12.04
C ASN A 43 -13.62 10.18 -10.77
N GLN A 44 -14.64 11.05 -10.91
CA GLN A 44 -15.47 11.56 -9.82
C GLN A 44 -16.88 10.96 -9.84
N SER A 45 -17.02 9.68 -10.26
CA SER A 45 -18.32 9.02 -10.27
C SER A 45 -18.90 8.87 -8.86
N ALA A 46 -20.23 8.87 -8.76
CA ALA A 46 -20.94 8.68 -7.48
C ALA A 46 -20.57 7.36 -6.78
N ASP A 47 -20.29 6.30 -7.56
CA ASP A 47 -19.85 5.01 -7.01
C ASP A 47 -18.47 5.11 -6.37
N LEU A 48 -17.49 5.73 -7.03
CA LEU A 48 -16.16 5.93 -6.44
C LEU A 48 -16.21 6.79 -5.17
N LEU A 49 -17.03 7.84 -5.17
CA LEU A 49 -17.24 8.67 -3.98
C LEU A 49 -17.87 7.87 -2.84
N LYS A 50 -18.89 7.04 -3.14
CA LYS A 50 -19.51 6.12 -2.16
C LYS A 50 -18.45 5.21 -1.52
N TYR A 51 -17.59 4.60 -2.35
CA TYR A 51 -16.52 3.72 -1.86
C TYR A 51 -15.44 4.48 -1.08
N ALA A 52 -15.06 5.67 -1.52
CA ALA A 52 -14.09 6.50 -0.79
C ALA A 52 -14.57 6.84 0.63
N ARG A 53 -15.87 7.15 0.82
CA ARG A 53 -16.47 7.37 2.16
C ARG A 53 -16.39 6.12 3.05
N LEU A 54 -16.68 4.93 2.49
CA LEU A 54 -16.56 3.67 3.22
C LEU A 54 -15.10 3.35 3.55
N ASN A 55 -14.18 3.70 2.67
CA ASN A 55 -12.75 3.46 2.83
C ASN A 55 -12.15 4.33 3.93
N GLU A 56 -12.55 5.60 4.02
CA GLU A 56 -12.15 6.47 5.13
C GLU A 56 -12.49 5.82 6.47
N GLN A 57 -13.72 5.33 6.64
CA GLN A 57 -14.15 4.63 7.86
C GLN A 57 -13.34 3.34 8.13
N ARG A 58 -13.01 2.58 7.06
CA ARG A 58 -12.19 1.36 7.17
C ARG A 58 -10.77 1.70 7.64
N MET A 59 -10.15 2.71 7.04
CA MET A 59 -8.82 3.18 7.43
C MET A 59 -8.84 3.65 8.89
N SER A 60 -9.78 4.51 9.28
CA SER A 60 -9.92 5.02 10.64
C SER A 60 -10.15 3.91 11.67
N ARG A 61 -10.86 2.84 11.31
CA ARG A 61 -11.00 1.67 12.18
C ARG A 61 -9.68 0.93 12.34
N ILE A 62 -8.97 0.65 11.25
CA ILE A 62 -7.72 -0.11 11.30
C ILE A 62 -6.64 0.69 12.04
N ASP A 63 -6.53 2.00 11.81
CA ASP A 63 -5.62 2.87 12.56
C ASP A 63 -5.78 2.75 14.08
N LYS A 64 -7.03 2.55 14.53
CA LYS A 64 -7.34 2.42 15.97
C LYS A 64 -7.17 1.01 16.51
N THR A 65 -7.20 -0.01 15.66
CA THR A 65 -7.32 -1.41 16.11
C THR A 65 -6.21 -2.32 15.67
N VAL A 66 -5.34 -1.89 14.74
CA VAL A 66 -4.21 -2.71 14.30
C VAL A 66 -3.20 -2.88 15.45
N VAL A 67 -2.85 -4.13 15.68
CA VAL A 67 -1.78 -4.52 16.61
C VAL A 67 -0.82 -5.38 15.83
N LEU A 68 0.45 -5.03 15.82
CA LEU A 68 1.47 -5.81 15.13
C LEU A 68 1.71 -7.12 15.84
N VAL A 69 1.88 -8.20 15.07
CA VAL A 69 2.28 -9.49 15.63
C VAL A 69 3.70 -9.39 16.21
N PRO A 70 3.99 -10.09 17.32
CA PRO A 70 5.29 -9.98 18.00
C PRO A 70 6.49 -10.30 17.09
N GLU A 71 6.32 -11.23 16.16
CA GLU A 71 7.36 -11.64 15.22
C GLU A 71 7.73 -10.49 14.27
N LEU A 72 6.74 -9.72 13.80
CA LEU A 72 6.96 -8.57 12.95
C LEU A 72 7.69 -7.45 13.72
N GLN A 73 7.30 -7.20 14.96
CA GLN A 73 8.01 -6.23 15.82
C GLN A 73 9.45 -6.66 16.05
N ALA A 74 9.70 -7.93 16.37
CA ALA A 74 11.04 -8.44 16.57
C ALA A 74 11.92 -8.32 15.31
N GLU A 75 11.35 -8.47 14.11
CA GLU A 75 12.09 -8.30 12.86
C GLU A 75 12.41 -6.83 12.60
N LEU A 76 11.49 -5.91 12.89
CA LEU A 76 11.75 -4.46 12.82
C LEU A 76 12.90 -4.05 13.75
N ASP A 77 12.98 -4.64 14.94
CA ASP A 77 14.06 -4.36 15.89
C ASP A 77 15.43 -4.82 15.36
N ARG A 78 15.48 -5.91 14.59
CA ARG A 78 16.69 -6.46 13.96
C ARG A 78 17.13 -5.73 12.69
N LEU A 79 16.19 -5.07 12.00
CA LEU A 79 16.47 -4.40 10.73
C LEU A 79 17.63 -3.40 10.91
N GLN A 80 18.67 -3.52 10.08
CA GLN A 80 19.86 -2.63 10.14
C GLN A 80 19.79 -1.50 9.11
N GLY A 81 19.19 -1.77 7.96
CA GLY A 81 19.06 -0.81 6.87
C GLY A 81 18.00 0.26 7.13
N ARG A 82 18.05 1.33 6.35
CA ARG A 82 17.00 2.34 6.27
C ARG A 82 16.34 2.29 4.91
N TYR A 83 15.00 2.31 4.90
CA TYR A 83 14.24 2.16 3.67
C TYR A 83 13.12 3.20 3.56
N VAL A 84 12.76 3.51 2.32
CA VAL A 84 11.55 4.25 1.99
C VAL A 84 10.51 3.26 1.46
N TRP A 85 9.36 3.24 2.09
CA TRP A 85 8.19 2.50 1.64
C TRP A 85 7.35 3.43 0.76
N LEU A 86 7.63 3.38 -0.55
CA LEU A 86 6.88 4.12 -1.55
C LEU A 86 5.60 3.36 -1.89
N VAL A 87 4.45 3.99 -1.70
CA VAL A 87 3.14 3.36 -1.88
C VAL A 87 2.35 4.08 -2.97
N LEU A 88 2.06 3.37 -4.05
CA LEU A 88 1.09 3.83 -5.06
C LEU A 88 -0.31 3.44 -4.60
N THR A 89 -1.20 4.41 -4.48
CA THR A 89 -2.52 4.24 -3.85
C THR A 89 -3.56 5.20 -4.39
N GLU A 90 -4.83 5.02 -3.96
CA GLU A 90 -5.95 5.95 -4.19
C GLU A 90 -6.97 5.84 -3.05
N GLY A 91 -7.63 6.93 -2.70
CA GLY A 91 -8.63 6.96 -1.62
C GLY A 91 -9.89 6.13 -1.90
N TRP A 92 -10.23 5.95 -3.16
CA TRP A 92 -11.37 5.11 -3.58
C TRP A 92 -11.04 3.59 -3.60
N CYS A 93 -9.77 3.20 -3.42
CA CYS A 93 -9.36 1.79 -3.49
C CYS A 93 -9.69 1.04 -2.20
N GLY A 94 -10.58 0.05 -2.28
CA GLY A 94 -10.99 -0.75 -1.13
C GLY A 94 -9.88 -1.60 -0.51
N ASP A 95 -8.97 -2.15 -1.32
CA ASP A 95 -7.82 -2.89 -0.82
C ASP A 95 -6.83 -1.97 -0.12
N ALA A 96 -6.57 -0.78 -0.69
CA ALA A 96 -5.72 0.23 -0.05
C ALA A 96 -6.24 0.61 1.34
N ALA A 97 -7.56 0.75 1.48
CA ALA A 97 -8.17 1.08 2.77
C ALA A 97 -7.99 -0.02 3.84
N GLN A 98 -7.74 -1.26 3.45
CA GLN A 98 -7.49 -2.37 4.37
C GLN A 98 -6.00 -2.57 4.68
N ILE A 99 -5.12 -2.08 3.81
CA ILE A 99 -3.69 -2.43 3.80
C ILE A 99 -2.81 -1.23 4.19
N VAL A 100 -3.08 -0.04 3.66
CA VAL A 100 -2.25 1.15 3.87
C VAL A 100 -2.09 1.51 5.36
N PRO A 101 -3.14 1.44 6.22
CA PRO A 101 -2.96 1.66 7.66
C PRO A 101 -2.05 0.62 8.33
N VAL A 102 -1.98 -0.61 7.79
CA VAL A 102 -1.05 -1.64 8.29
C VAL A 102 0.39 -1.28 7.93
N PHE A 103 0.65 -0.81 6.70
CA PHE A 103 1.96 -0.30 6.34
C PHE A 103 2.41 0.80 7.28
N GLU A 104 1.54 1.74 7.58
CA GLU A 104 1.86 2.86 8.46
C GLU A 104 2.11 2.40 9.91
N ALA A 105 1.36 1.42 10.40
CA ALA A 105 1.63 0.83 11.72
C ALA A 105 3.04 0.20 11.78
N VAL A 106 3.47 -0.49 10.72
CA VAL A 106 4.83 -1.06 10.60
C VAL A 106 5.89 0.04 10.54
N VAL A 107 5.65 1.09 9.75
CA VAL A 107 6.57 2.24 9.65
C VAL A 107 6.75 2.91 11.01
N ARG A 108 5.67 3.20 11.72
CA ARG A 108 5.72 3.82 13.06
C ARG A 108 6.46 2.95 14.08
N ALA A 109 6.31 1.63 13.99
CA ALA A 109 6.98 0.69 14.89
C ALA A 109 8.47 0.46 14.56
N SER A 110 8.97 0.99 13.45
CA SER A 110 10.33 0.72 12.95
C SER A 110 11.42 1.57 13.59
N HIS A 111 11.09 2.49 14.50
CA HIS A 111 12.05 3.41 15.13
C HIS A 111 12.91 4.18 14.10
N ASP A 112 12.25 4.84 13.13
CA ASP A 112 12.84 5.63 12.05
C ASP A 112 13.68 4.84 11.02
N LYS A 113 13.66 3.51 11.05
CA LYS A 113 14.32 2.69 10.02
C LYS A 113 13.53 2.66 8.71
N LEU A 114 12.21 2.81 8.79
CA LEU A 114 11.33 2.93 7.64
C LEU A 114 10.69 4.32 7.59
N LYS A 115 10.54 4.85 6.37
CA LYS A 115 9.75 6.06 6.10
C LYS A 115 8.73 5.75 5.03
N SER A 116 7.49 6.15 5.21
CA SER A 116 6.46 6.00 4.20
C SER A 116 6.37 7.23 3.29
N ALA A 117 6.05 7.00 2.03
CA ALA A 117 5.79 8.03 1.02
C ALA A 117 4.64 7.57 0.13
N TYR A 118 3.59 8.37 0.02
CA TYR A 118 2.37 8.00 -0.71
C TYR A 118 2.24 8.82 -1.98
N LEU A 119 2.05 8.17 -3.12
CA LEU A 119 1.79 8.78 -4.41
C LEU A 119 0.43 8.31 -4.93
N LEU A 120 -0.36 9.23 -5.47
CA LEU A 120 -1.61 8.88 -6.14
C LEU A 120 -1.28 8.17 -7.46
N ARG A 121 -1.88 6.99 -7.67
CA ARG A 121 -1.64 6.16 -8.86
C ARG A 121 -1.94 6.92 -10.14
N ASP A 122 -3.07 7.62 -10.18
CA ASP A 122 -3.55 8.24 -11.41
C ASP A 122 -2.71 9.46 -11.82
N ASP A 123 -2.01 10.08 -10.88
CA ASP A 123 -1.04 11.16 -11.15
C ASP A 123 0.37 10.61 -11.46
N ASN A 124 0.60 9.30 -11.31
CA ASN A 124 1.90 8.66 -11.41
C ASN A 124 1.88 7.40 -12.30
N LEU A 125 1.20 7.48 -13.45
CA LEU A 125 0.98 6.32 -14.32
C LEU A 125 2.29 5.79 -14.93
N ASP A 126 3.25 6.63 -15.23
CA ASP A 126 4.59 6.26 -15.71
C ASP A 126 5.33 5.36 -14.70
N LEU A 127 5.19 5.67 -13.42
CA LEU A 127 5.74 4.85 -12.34
C LEU A 127 4.92 3.57 -12.14
N MET A 128 3.57 3.68 -12.12
CA MET A 128 2.68 2.54 -11.94
C MET A 128 2.85 1.49 -13.03
N ASP A 129 3.13 1.90 -14.27
CA ASP A 129 3.32 0.99 -15.42
C ASP A 129 4.56 0.10 -15.29
N ARG A 130 5.48 0.42 -14.38
CA ARG A 130 6.62 -0.45 -14.03
C ARG A 130 6.24 -1.57 -13.06
N TYR A 131 5.06 -1.49 -12.41
CA TYR A 131 4.64 -2.37 -11.32
C TYR A 131 3.28 -3.03 -11.55
N LEU A 132 2.97 -3.35 -12.78
CA LEU A 132 1.71 -3.99 -13.16
C LEU A 132 1.54 -5.36 -12.49
N THR A 133 0.33 -5.68 -12.10
CA THR A 133 -0.05 -7.00 -11.60
C THR A 133 -0.97 -7.66 -12.61
N ASN A 134 -0.51 -8.73 -13.26
CA ASN A 134 -1.21 -9.40 -14.36
C ASN A 134 -1.65 -8.41 -15.47
N GLY A 135 -0.77 -7.46 -15.82
CA GLY A 135 -1.03 -6.44 -16.83
C GLY A 135 -1.93 -5.29 -16.35
N GLY A 136 -2.39 -5.28 -15.11
CA GLY A 136 -3.26 -4.25 -14.56
C GLY A 136 -2.54 -3.32 -13.56
N ARG A 137 -2.98 -2.06 -13.53
CA ARG A 137 -2.53 -1.01 -12.59
C ARG A 137 -3.15 -1.19 -11.21
N SER A 138 -2.90 -2.36 -10.58
CA SER A 138 -3.53 -2.75 -9.32
C SER A 138 -2.83 -2.08 -8.14
N ILE A 139 -3.61 -1.55 -7.20
CA ILE A 139 -3.18 -0.87 -5.99
C ILE A 139 -3.86 -1.43 -4.73
N PRO A 140 -3.26 -1.24 -3.52
CA PRO A 140 -2.00 -0.53 -3.28
C PRO A 140 -0.80 -1.30 -3.81
N LYS A 141 0.24 -0.60 -4.25
CA LYS A 141 1.53 -1.20 -4.60
C LYS A 141 2.61 -0.59 -3.72
N LEU A 142 3.27 -1.41 -2.94
CA LEU A 142 4.44 -1.05 -2.15
C LEU A 142 5.69 -1.32 -2.97
N VAL A 143 6.57 -0.32 -3.05
CA VAL A 143 7.93 -0.41 -3.57
C VAL A 143 8.87 -0.02 -2.45
N VAL A 144 9.71 -0.96 -2.02
CA VAL A 144 10.70 -0.72 -0.96
C VAL A 144 11.98 -0.23 -1.60
N LEU A 145 12.42 0.95 -1.19
CA LEU A 145 13.63 1.59 -1.71
C LEU A 145 14.68 1.67 -0.62
N GLN A 146 15.95 1.44 -0.97
CA GLN A 146 17.06 1.81 -0.11
C GLN A 146 17.05 3.32 0.12
N ALA A 147 17.14 3.79 1.36
CA ALA A 147 16.92 5.20 1.68
C ALA A 147 17.96 6.14 1.05
N ASP A 148 19.21 5.70 0.95
CA ASP A 148 20.33 6.55 0.47
C ASP A 148 20.39 6.65 -1.06
N THR A 149 19.98 5.59 -1.76
CA THR A 149 20.16 5.47 -3.22
C THR A 149 18.86 5.53 -3.99
N LEU A 150 17.72 5.38 -3.32
CA LEU A 150 16.38 5.21 -3.90
C LEU A 150 16.30 4.05 -4.92
N THR A 151 17.18 3.06 -4.78
CA THR A 151 17.13 1.82 -5.58
C THR A 151 16.10 0.87 -4.98
N GLU A 152 15.39 0.17 -5.84
CA GLU A 152 14.42 -0.85 -5.43
C GLU A 152 15.12 -2.06 -4.82
N VAL A 153 14.62 -2.52 -3.70
CA VAL A 153 15.09 -3.74 -3.02
C VAL A 153 13.98 -4.79 -2.89
N ALA A 154 12.73 -4.39 -2.86
CA ALA A 154 11.58 -5.29 -2.83
C ALA A 154 10.31 -4.61 -3.32
N THR A 155 9.30 -5.41 -3.68
CA THR A 155 7.94 -4.92 -3.96
C THR A 155 6.90 -5.84 -3.32
N TRP A 156 5.72 -5.27 -3.00
CA TRP A 156 4.60 -6.03 -2.49
C TRP A 156 3.26 -5.46 -2.98
N GLY A 157 2.25 -6.32 -3.03
CA GLY A 157 0.87 -5.92 -3.36
C GLY A 157 0.39 -6.44 -4.73
N PRO A 158 -0.88 -6.21 -5.03
CA PRO A 158 -1.83 -5.31 -4.38
C PRO A 158 -2.53 -5.90 -3.14
N ARG A 159 -2.44 -7.19 -2.87
CA ARG A 159 -3.15 -7.91 -1.79
C ARG A 159 -2.26 -8.99 -1.23
N PRO A 160 -2.49 -9.44 0.01
CA PRO A 160 -1.90 -10.68 0.48
C PRO A 160 -2.44 -11.87 -0.34
N ALA A 161 -1.64 -12.93 -0.50
CA ALA A 161 -1.93 -14.06 -1.38
C ALA A 161 -3.33 -14.66 -1.17
N PRO A 162 -3.82 -14.90 0.08
CA PRO A 162 -5.17 -15.45 0.26
C PRO A 162 -6.28 -14.51 -0.21
N ALA A 163 -6.11 -13.18 -0.07
CA ALA A 163 -7.05 -12.20 -0.61
C ALA A 163 -6.99 -12.14 -2.14
N GLN A 164 -5.81 -12.30 -2.72
CA GLN A 164 -5.63 -12.34 -4.16
C GLN A 164 -6.28 -13.58 -4.76
N GLU A 165 -6.16 -14.72 -4.14
CA GLU A 165 -6.85 -15.95 -4.56
C GLU A 165 -8.37 -15.78 -4.50
N MET A 166 -8.88 -15.23 -3.40
CA MET A 166 -10.29 -14.93 -3.27
C MET A 166 -10.77 -13.93 -4.34
N PHE A 167 -10.02 -12.87 -4.57
CA PHE A 167 -10.30 -11.88 -5.62
C PHE A 167 -10.44 -12.56 -7.00
N LEU A 168 -9.50 -13.42 -7.38
CA LEU A 168 -9.53 -14.13 -8.67
C LEU A 168 -10.74 -15.06 -8.77
N ARG A 169 -11.05 -15.79 -7.70
CA ARG A 169 -12.22 -16.66 -7.62
C ARG A 169 -13.54 -15.89 -7.79
N LEU A 170 -13.69 -14.77 -7.08
CA LEU A 170 -14.88 -13.93 -7.18
C LEU A 170 -15.01 -13.27 -8.55
N LYS A 171 -13.89 -12.82 -9.13
CA LYS A 171 -13.85 -12.26 -10.49
C LYS A 171 -14.31 -13.28 -11.53
N ALA A 172 -13.93 -14.55 -11.39
CA ALA A 172 -14.35 -15.61 -12.30
C ALA A 172 -15.87 -15.90 -12.22
N GLN A 173 -16.51 -15.60 -11.09
CA GLN A 173 -17.95 -15.76 -10.91
C GLN A 173 -18.79 -14.65 -11.56
N GLN A 174 -18.15 -13.57 -12.05
CA GLN A 174 -18.82 -12.42 -12.69
C GLN A 174 -19.94 -11.81 -11.82
N LEU A 175 -19.78 -11.79 -10.51
CA LEU A 175 -20.74 -11.25 -9.57
C LEU A 175 -20.96 -9.74 -9.80
N PRO A 176 -22.13 -9.20 -9.44
CA PRO A 176 -22.31 -7.77 -9.31
C PRO A 176 -21.26 -7.16 -8.39
N PHE A 177 -20.77 -5.97 -8.74
CA PHE A 177 -19.63 -5.38 -8.03
C PHE A 177 -19.88 -5.21 -6.52
N GLU A 178 -21.09 -4.86 -6.10
CA GLU A 178 -21.42 -4.72 -4.68
C GLU A 178 -21.31 -6.05 -3.92
N GLU A 179 -21.75 -7.15 -4.52
CA GLU A 179 -21.63 -8.48 -3.93
C GLU A 179 -20.17 -8.92 -3.87
N PHE A 180 -19.43 -8.72 -4.95
CA PHE A 180 -17.99 -8.95 -5.01
C PHE A 180 -17.25 -8.19 -3.90
N ALA A 181 -17.47 -6.87 -3.81
CA ALA A 181 -16.84 -6.02 -2.81
C ALA A 181 -17.19 -6.45 -1.38
N THR A 182 -18.47 -6.79 -1.13
CA THR A 182 -18.94 -7.25 0.18
C THR A 182 -18.21 -8.52 0.62
N GLN A 183 -18.08 -9.50 -0.26
CA GLN A 183 -17.41 -10.76 0.06
C GLN A 183 -15.92 -10.53 0.33
N LEU A 184 -15.23 -9.74 -0.49
CA LEU A 184 -13.80 -9.45 -0.31
C LEU A 184 -13.55 -8.68 1.00
N HIS A 185 -14.37 -7.67 1.30
CA HIS A 185 -14.23 -6.93 2.57
C HIS A 185 -14.61 -7.74 3.80
N SER A 186 -15.52 -8.70 3.68
CA SER A 186 -15.82 -9.68 4.74
C SER A 186 -14.61 -10.57 5.03
N TRP A 187 -13.86 -10.95 4.00
CA TRP A 187 -12.61 -11.68 4.15
C TRP A 187 -11.60 -10.85 4.96
N TYR A 188 -11.32 -9.59 4.58
CA TYR A 188 -10.41 -8.71 5.32
C TYR A 188 -10.82 -8.55 6.79
N ALA A 189 -12.12 -8.42 7.05
CA ALA A 189 -12.63 -8.28 8.41
C ALA A 189 -12.37 -9.54 9.28
N LYS A 190 -12.39 -10.73 8.68
CA LYS A 190 -12.09 -12.01 9.35
C LYS A 190 -10.59 -12.23 9.51
N ASP A 191 -9.80 -11.88 8.51
CA ASP A 191 -8.34 -11.99 8.50
C ASP A 191 -7.67 -11.08 9.54
N ARG A 192 -8.29 -9.95 9.87
CA ARG A 192 -7.79 -9.00 10.88
C ARG A 192 -6.34 -8.59 10.64
N THR A 193 -5.99 -8.33 9.40
CA THR A 193 -4.64 -7.92 8.95
C THR A 193 -3.53 -8.97 9.06
N GLN A 194 -3.85 -10.19 9.52
CA GLN A 194 -2.84 -11.23 9.80
C GLN A 194 -2.06 -11.63 8.55
N SER A 195 -2.75 -11.90 7.44
CA SER A 195 -2.07 -12.27 6.18
C SER A 195 -1.16 -11.17 5.66
N THR A 196 -1.60 -9.90 5.72
CA THR A 196 -0.78 -8.76 5.35
C THR A 196 0.47 -8.67 6.23
N GLN A 197 0.32 -8.79 7.54
CA GLN A 197 1.45 -8.73 8.47
C GLN A 197 2.45 -9.89 8.27
N GLN A 198 1.97 -11.10 8.01
CA GLN A 198 2.83 -12.26 7.73
C GLN A 198 3.67 -12.05 6.47
N GLU A 199 3.08 -11.53 5.40
CA GLU A 199 3.81 -11.26 4.17
C GLU A 199 4.79 -10.09 4.31
N LEU A 200 4.45 -9.05 5.09
CA LEU A 200 5.38 -7.98 5.41
C LEU A 200 6.55 -8.46 6.29
N LEU A 201 6.29 -9.40 7.21
CA LEU A 201 7.36 -10.06 7.96
C LEU A 201 8.33 -10.79 7.03
N ALA A 202 7.80 -11.60 6.10
CA ALA A 202 8.61 -12.31 5.13
C ALA A 202 9.40 -11.36 4.21
N LEU A 203 8.83 -10.20 3.87
CA LEU A 203 9.52 -9.16 3.12
C LEU A 203 10.67 -8.54 3.93
N LEU A 204 10.43 -8.18 5.18
CA LEU A 204 11.48 -7.60 6.05
C LEU A 204 12.62 -8.57 6.32
N GLN A 205 12.35 -9.87 6.45
CA GLN A 205 13.37 -10.92 6.60
C GLN A 205 14.32 -11.03 5.41
N GLN A 206 13.91 -10.56 4.23
CA GLN A 206 14.78 -10.49 3.04
C GLN A 206 15.68 -9.25 3.03
N LEU A 207 15.38 -8.26 3.88
CA LEU A 207 16.11 -6.99 3.98
C LEU A 207 17.11 -6.97 5.15
N ALA A 208 17.04 -7.98 6.04
CA ALA A 208 17.85 -8.09 7.25
C ALA A 208 19.28 -8.61 6.99
#